data_559fcaf482601a9eaf77b4222630b11b
#
_entry.id   559fcaf482601a9eaf77b4222630b11b
#
_cell.length_a   1.000
_cell.length_b   1.000
_cell.length_c   1.000
_cell.angle_alpha   90.00
_cell.angle_beta   90.00
_cell.angle_gamma   90.00
#
_symmetry.space_group_name_H-M   'P 1'
#
loop_
_entity.id
_entity.type
_entity.pdbx_description
1 polymer ?
#
loop_
_entity_poly.entity_id
_entity_poly.type
_entity_poly.pdbx_seq_one_letter_code
_entity_poly.pdbx_strand_id
1 'polypeptide(L)'
;MAKIIINGEEARKKIYEGVEKLAKVVEVTLGPKGRNVVLDKSYGAPLITNDGVTIAKEIELEDKFENMGARLVKEVSTKTNDVAGDGTTTATVLAHSMIKEGVKNVAAGADPMEVKRGIDKAVESAVKGLKEISSEVEGKDGIARVASISANSEEIGNLIANAMEKVSKDGVITIEESKTSNTELNVVEGMQFDKGYVSPYMVTDTEKMEAVLDNPYILITDKKISNIQEILPLLESLMQQSGKLLIICDDLEQEALSTLVLNKLRGVLNVVAVKAPGFGDKRKAMLQDIAVLTGGEVITSELALELKDTTIEQLGRAKQVKVQKENTIIVDGLGDKAQIKERVNQIKAQIEETKSEFDKENLQERLAKIAGGVAVIGVGAATEVEMKEKKLRIEDALSATRAAVEEGIVAGGGTALINVIPKVEKLMKSLPDGEKLGAGIVLKSLEEPLKQIAKNAGLEPAVILENVKKADVGFGFDAKQEVYVDMKKAGIVDPTKVTRSALQNAASIASMVLTTESLVTDAPEKTCNCGCGNSDSGMGAGMEGMY
;
A
#
# COMPACT_ATOMS: atom_id res chain seq x y z
N MET A 1 20.02 -19.89 21.46
CA MET A 1 20.82 -18.66 21.36
C MET A 1 20.70 -17.86 22.66
N ALA A 2 21.81 -17.25 23.12
CA ALA A 2 21.78 -16.36 24.28
C ALA A 2 21.02 -15.08 23.92
N LYS A 3 20.34 -14.47 24.90
CA LYS A 3 19.63 -13.20 24.73
C LYS A 3 20.36 -12.09 25.47
N ILE A 4 20.37 -10.90 24.89
CA ILE A 4 20.77 -9.66 25.56
C ILE A 4 19.50 -8.94 25.92
N ILE A 5 19.42 -8.45 27.15
CA ILE A 5 18.27 -7.75 27.68
C ILE A 5 18.73 -6.39 28.19
N ILE A 6 18.06 -5.33 27.80
CA ILE A 6 18.22 -3.98 28.38
C ILE A 6 16.85 -3.49 28.87
N ASN A 7 16.86 -2.70 29.94
CA ASN A 7 15.63 -2.31 30.63
C ASN A 7 15.61 -0.80 30.91
N GLY A 8 14.43 -0.29 31.21
CA GLY A 8 14.20 1.04 31.74
C GLY A 8 14.62 2.16 30.78
N GLU A 9 15.34 3.13 31.30
CA GLU A 9 15.75 4.33 30.56
C GLU A 9 16.69 4.02 29.38
N GLU A 10 17.59 3.05 29.54
CA GLU A 10 18.50 2.62 28.48
C GLU A 10 17.73 2.04 27.29
N ALA A 11 16.73 1.20 27.56
CA ALA A 11 15.87 0.62 26.53
C ALA A 11 15.11 1.71 25.74
N ARG A 12 14.49 2.65 26.45
CA ARG A 12 13.77 3.77 25.84
C ARG A 12 14.67 4.68 25.01
N LYS A 13 15.90 4.95 25.51
CA LYS A 13 16.88 5.75 24.78
C LYS A 13 17.31 5.08 23.47
N LYS A 14 17.60 3.77 23.49
CA LYS A 14 17.97 3.02 22.29
C LYS A 14 16.86 2.98 21.23
N ILE A 15 15.62 2.73 21.65
CA ILE A 15 14.46 2.81 20.73
C ILE A 15 14.39 4.21 20.11
N TYR A 16 14.46 5.27 20.95
CA TYR A 16 14.35 6.64 20.46
C TYR A 16 15.47 7.01 19.47
N GLU A 17 16.72 6.61 19.72
CA GLU A 17 17.83 6.81 18.79
C GLU A 17 17.55 6.16 17.42
N GLY A 18 16.99 4.96 17.41
CA GLY A 18 16.59 4.29 16.17
C GLY A 18 15.44 5.00 15.44
N VAL A 19 14.43 5.43 16.17
CA VAL A 19 13.32 6.24 15.65
C VAL A 19 13.83 7.53 15.03
N GLU A 20 14.71 8.26 15.74
CA GLU A 20 15.25 9.53 15.29
C GLU A 20 16.08 9.40 14.02
N LYS A 21 16.93 8.35 13.92
CA LYS A 21 17.74 8.09 12.74
C LYS A 21 16.88 7.88 11.49
N LEU A 22 15.86 7.05 11.58
CA LEU A 22 14.95 6.80 10.46
C LEU A 22 14.15 8.07 10.13
N ALA A 23 13.53 8.71 11.13
CA ALA A 23 12.69 9.87 10.93
C ALA A 23 13.42 11.01 10.23
N LYS A 24 14.67 11.31 10.61
CA LYS A 24 15.47 12.37 9.99
C LYS A 24 15.71 12.16 8.49
N VAL A 25 15.80 10.92 8.03
CA VAL A 25 15.96 10.62 6.60
C VAL A 25 14.64 10.82 5.86
N VAL A 26 13.51 10.45 6.47
CA VAL A 26 12.18 10.57 5.85
C VAL A 26 11.65 12.01 5.88
N GLU A 27 11.83 12.75 6.98
CA GLU A 27 11.33 14.12 7.18
C GLU A 27 11.73 15.12 6.07
N VAL A 28 12.89 14.92 5.45
CA VAL A 28 13.41 15.85 4.42
C VAL A 28 12.61 15.80 3.12
N THR A 29 11.78 14.79 2.93
CA THR A 29 10.95 14.64 1.72
C THR A 29 9.61 15.36 1.81
N LEU A 30 9.20 15.84 3.02
CA LEU A 30 7.87 16.37 3.26
C LEU A 30 7.67 17.76 2.60
N GLY A 31 6.55 17.89 1.90
CA GLY A 31 6.06 19.16 1.35
C GLY A 31 6.62 19.52 -0.05
N PRO A 32 6.16 20.63 -0.64
CA PRO A 32 6.46 20.99 -2.03
C PRO A 32 7.93 21.35 -2.29
N LYS A 33 8.69 21.68 -1.25
CA LYS A 33 10.15 21.88 -1.30
C LYS A 33 10.92 20.73 -0.63
N GLY A 34 10.27 19.58 -0.45
CA GLY A 34 10.90 18.32 -0.03
C GLY A 34 11.99 17.87 -1.01
N ARG A 35 12.97 17.14 -0.50
CA ARG A 35 14.12 16.68 -1.28
C ARG A 35 14.10 15.17 -1.43
N ASN A 36 14.69 14.68 -2.51
CA ASN A 36 14.84 13.25 -2.74
C ASN A 36 15.94 12.66 -1.85
N VAL A 37 15.77 11.38 -1.55
CA VAL A 37 16.78 10.53 -0.89
C VAL A 37 17.31 9.54 -1.92
N VAL A 38 18.61 9.28 -1.87
CA VAL A 38 19.25 8.27 -2.73
C VAL A 38 19.47 7.02 -1.90
N LEU A 39 18.91 5.91 -2.36
CA LEU A 39 19.03 4.59 -1.75
C LEU A 39 19.95 3.74 -2.59
N ASP A 40 20.99 3.19 -1.95
CA ASP A 40 21.89 2.24 -2.59
C ASP A 40 21.18 0.90 -2.81
N LYS A 41 21.44 0.28 -3.94
CA LYS A 41 20.92 -1.05 -4.26
C LYS A 41 22.09 -2.00 -4.48
N SER A 42 22.01 -3.19 -3.92
CA SER A 42 23.03 -4.23 -4.08
C SER A 42 23.28 -4.60 -5.54
N TYR A 43 22.29 -4.38 -6.41
CA TYR A 43 22.36 -4.60 -7.86
C TYR A 43 21.61 -3.49 -8.61
N GLY A 44 22.19 -2.98 -9.70
CA GLY A 44 21.59 -1.95 -10.54
C GLY A 44 21.96 -0.52 -10.13
N ALA A 45 21.21 0.44 -10.65
CA ALA A 45 21.39 1.86 -10.33
C ALA A 45 20.78 2.19 -8.96
N PRO A 46 21.35 3.16 -8.21
CA PRO A 46 20.73 3.68 -6.98
C PRO A 46 19.31 4.18 -7.26
N LEU A 47 18.42 3.95 -6.30
CA LEU A 47 17.04 4.44 -6.38
C LEU A 47 16.99 5.86 -5.80
N ILE A 48 16.46 6.80 -6.59
CA ILE A 48 16.19 8.18 -6.16
C ILE A 48 14.68 8.29 -5.92
N THR A 49 14.28 8.61 -4.70
CA THR A 49 12.86 8.70 -4.34
C THR A 49 12.61 9.73 -3.25
N ASN A 50 11.37 10.24 -3.19
CA ASN A 50 10.84 11.04 -2.09
C ASN A 50 9.70 10.33 -1.35
N ASP A 51 9.36 9.09 -1.74
CA ASP A 51 8.36 8.30 -1.06
C ASP A 51 8.84 7.80 0.31
N GLY A 52 8.10 8.21 1.35
CA GLY A 52 8.46 7.91 2.74
C GLY A 52 8.44 6.43 3.09
N VAL A 53 7.53 5.63 2.51
CA VAL A 53 7.46 4.18 2.80
C VAL A 53 8.61 3.44 2.14
N THR A 54 8.95 3.77 0.91
CA THR A 54 10.10 3.18 0.21
C THR A 54 11.40 3.45 0.96
N ILE A 55 11.60 4.71 1.39
CA ILE A 55 12.78 5.08 2.19
C ILE A 55 12.80 4.32 3.51
N ALA A 56 11.69 4.28 4.24
CA ALA A 56 11.62 3.62 5.54
C ALA A 56 11.90 2.11 5.43
N LYS A 57 11.44 1.45 4.36
CA LYS A 57 11.66 0.00 4.13
C LYS A 57 13.12 -0.37 3.95
N GLU A 58 13.93 0.49 3.35
CA GLU A 58 15.35 0.22 3.07
C GLU A 58 16.28 0.49 4.27
N ILE A 59 15.80 1.24 5.29
CA ILE A 59 16.64 1.58 6.43
C ILE A 59 16.74 0.39 7.39
N GLU A 60 17.97 -0.10 7.58
CA GLU A 60 18.34 -1.04 8.61
C GLU A 60 19.57 -0.51 9.37
N LEU A 61 19.55 -0.61 10.70
CA LEU A 61 20.61 -0.10 11.57
C LEU A 61 21.44 -1.25 12.10
N GLU A 62 22.76 -1.03 12.26
CA GLU A 62 23.70 -2.03 12.77
C GLU A 62 23.42 -2.41 14.23
N ASP A 63 23.09 -1.43 15.08
CA ASP A 63 22.69 -1.70 16.46
C ASP A 63 21.30 -2.33 16.49
N LYS A 64 21.20 -3.57 16.95
CA LYS A 64 19.97 -4.34 17.00
C LYS A 64 18.85 -3.67 17.82
N PHE A 65 19.19 -2.95 18.89
CA PHE A 65 18.24 -2.27 19.74
C PHE A 65 17.71 -0.99 19.07
N GLU A 66 18.59 -0.21 18.45
CA GLU A 66 18.19 0.94 17.65
C GLU A 66 17.34 0.51 16.44
N ASN A 67 17.72 -0.61 15.81
CA ASN A 67 16.95 -1.16 14.69
C ASN A 67 15.53 -1.58 15.08
N MET A 68 15.28 -1.98 16.34
CA MET A 68 13.92 -2.20 16.83
C MET A 68 13.10 -0.90 16.77
N GLY A 69 13.69 0.24 17.18
CA GLY A 69 13.03 1.55 17.09
C GLY A 69 12.75 1.96 15.64
N ALA A 70 13.72 1.78 14.76
CA ALA A 70 13.53 2.03 13.32
C ALA A 70 12.41 1.16 12.73
N ARG A 71 12.37 -0.13 13.06
CA ARG A 71 11.31 -1.06 12.60
C ARG A 71 9.92 -0.66 13.06
N LEU A 72 9.77 -0.12 14.27
CA LEU A 72 8.47 0.37 14.76
C LEU A 72 7.96 1.55 13.95
N VAL A 73 8.84 2.50 13.57
CA VAL A 73 8.44 3.62 12.70
C VAL A 73 8.23 3.17 11.26
N LYS A 74 9.00 2.21 10.77
CA LYS A 74 8.75 1.54 9.49
C LYS A 74 7.34 0.95 9.43
N GLU A 75 6.87 0.33 10.52
CA GLU A 75 5.50 -0.19 10.62
C GLU A 75 4.45 0.94 10.51
N VAL A 76 4.68 2.12 11.11
CA VAL A 76 3.80 3.30 10.95
C VAL A 76 3.64 3.66 9.48
N SER A 77 4.76 3.80 8.75
CA SER A 77 4.75 4.15 7.32
C SER A 77 4.03 3.08 6.49
N THR A 78 4.35 1.81 6.73
CA THR A 78 3.76 0.68 6.00
C THR A 78 2.25 0.60 6.21
N LYS A 79 1.78 0.67 7.47
CA LYS A 79 0.33 0.64 7.78
C LYS A 79 -0.42 1.84 7.22
N THR A 80 0.21 3.01 7.19
CA THR A 80 -0.42 4.19 6.59
C THR A 80 -0.54 4.02 5.08
N ASN A 81 0.48 3.48 4.44
CA ASN A 81 0.44 3.15 3.02
C ASN A 81 -0.64 2.12 2.70
N ASP A 82 -0.73 1.03 3.48
CA ASP A 82 -1.72 -0.04 3.26
C ASP A 82 -3.17 0.46 3.35
N VAL A 83 -3.45 1.43 4.24
CA VAL A 83 -4.81 1.94 4.50
C VAL A 83 -5.18 3.10 3.59
N ALA A 84 -4.24 4.00 3.33
CA ALA A 84 -4.51 5.28 2.67
C ALA A 84 -3.70 5.50 1.38
N GLY A 85 -2.65 4.73 1.16
CA GLY A 85 -1.78 4.78 -0.02
C GLY A 85 -0.92 6.05 -0.13
N ASP A 86 -0.99 6.95 0.86
CA ASP A 86 -0.26 8.23 0.93
C ASP A 86 -0.11 8.65 2.40
N GLY A 87 0.62 9.74 2.67
CA GLY A 87 0.80 10.32 4.02
C GLY A 87 1.81 9.60 4.90
N THR A 88 2.64 8.75 4.34
CA THR A 88 3.66 7.95 5.04
C THR A 88 4.70 8.82 5.74
N THR A 89 5.14 9.90 5.08
CA THR A 89 6.06 10.89 5.66
C THR A 89 5.41 11.65 6.80
N THR A 90 4.16 12.11 6.65
CA THR A 90 3.41 12.80 7.71
C THR A 90 3.23 11.90 8.93
N ALA A 91 2.91 10.62 8.73
CA ALA A 91 2.79 9.64 9.81
C ALA A 91 4.11 9.44 10.58
N THR A 92 5.23 9.38 9.85
CA THR A 92 6.57 9.28 10.43
C THR A 92 6.92 10.51 11.28
N VAL A 93 6.64 11.72 10.77
CA VAL A 93 6.86 12.99 11.50
C VAL A 93 6.03 13.03 12.79
N LEU A 94 4.75 12.67 12.71
CA LEU A 94 3.86 12.61 13.88
C LEU A 94 4.35 11.58 14.91
N ALA A 95 4.72 10.37 14.48
CA ALA A 95 5.22 9.33 15.37
C ALA A 95 6.51 9.74 16.06
N HIS A 96 7.47 10.29 15.31
CA HIS A 96 8.73 10.81 15.84
C HIS A 96 8.48 11.89 16.91
N SER A 97 7.61 12.86 16.63
CA SER A 97 7.28 13.92 17.59
C SER A 97 6.62 13.38 18.85
N MET A 98 5.63 12.47 18.70
CA MET A 98 4.94 11.86 19.85
C MET A 98 5.92 11.06 20.72
N ILE A 99 6.79 10.25 20.11
CA ILE A 99 7.78 9.46 20.83
C ILE A 99 8.78 10.38 21.53
N LYS A 100 9.31 11.39 20.84
CA LYS A 100 10.26 12.38 21.39
C LYS A 100 9.71 13.09 22.61
N GLU A 101 8.51 13.64 22.54
CA GLU A 101 7.88 14.34 23.66
C GLU A 101 7.43 13.35 24.76
N GLY A 102 6.96 12.16 24.36
CA GLY A 102 6.56 11.11 25.31
C GLY A 102 7.71 10.58 26.15
N VAL A 103 8.85 10.25 25.53
CA VAL A 103 10.04 9.77 26.23
C VAL A 103 10.54 10.80 27.26
N LYS A 104 10.50 12.11 26.94
CA LYS A 104 10.86 13.16 27.91
C LYS A 104 9.93 13.17 29.13
N ASN A 105 8.62 13.03 28.94
CA ASN A 105 7.65 13.02 30.03
C ASN A 105 7.77 11.77 30.90
N VAL A 106 7.96 10.59 30.28
CA VAL A 106 8.16 9.32 31.01
C VAL A 106 9.50 9.34 31.79
N ALA A 107 10.57 9.87 31.19
CA ALA A 107 11.84 10.05 31.90
C ALA A 107 11.73 11.05 33.08
N ALA A 108 10.81 12.00 33.01
CA ALA A 108 10.48 12.90 34.11
C ALA A 108 9.58 12.29 35.18
N GLY A 109 9.21 11.01 35.05
CA GLY A 109 8.43 10.27 36.05
C GLY A 109 6.91 10.19 35.78
N ALA A 110 6.44 10.54 34.60
CA ALA A 110 5.03 10.34 34.23
C ALA A 110 4.70 8.85 34.08
N ASP A 111 3.51 8.43 34.53
CA ASP A 111 3.02 7.06 34.33
C ASP A 111 2.73 6.80 32.84
N PRO A 112 3.48 5.87 32.18
CA PRO A 112 3.30 5.58 30.76
C PRO A 112 1.88 5.16 30.40
N MET A 113 1.16 4.49 31.30
CA MET A 113 -0.20 4.00 31.05
C MET A 113 -1.22 5.14 31.09
N GLU A 114 -1.03 6.15 31.96
CA GLU A 114 -1.85 7.35 31.97
C GLU A 114 -1.59 8.23 30.75
N VAL A 115 -0.32 8.39 30.38
CA VAL A 115 0.09 9.09 29.17
C VAL A 115 -0.53 8.45 27.92
N LYS A 116 -0.47 7.12 27.81
CA LYS A 116 -1.13 6.37 26.71
C LYS A 116 -2.62 6.67 26.65
N ARG A 117 -3.36 6.55 27.78
CA ARG A 117 -4.80 6.86 27.79
C ARG A 117 -5.09 8.30 27.35
N GLY A 118 -4.22 9.24 27.72
CA GLY A 118 -4.32 10.62 27.30
C GLY A 118 -4.10 10.81 25.80
N ILE A 119 -3.11 10.12 25.22
CA ILE A 119 -2.86 10.10 23.76
C ILE A 119 -4.08 9.54 23.03
N ASP A 120 -4.59 8.37 23.46
CA ASP A 120 -5.71 7.71 22.79
C ASP A 120 -6.96 8.61 22.74
N LYS A 121 -7.34 9.25 23.87
CA LYS A 121 -8.47 10.19 23.94
C LYS A 121 -8.25 11.44 23.09
N ALA A 122 -7.04 11.99 23.10
CA ALA A 122 -6.71 13.18 22.31
C ALA A 122 -6.77 12.91 20.80
N VAL A 123 -6.26 11.76 20.36
CA VAL A 123 -6.32 11.34 18.96
C VAL A 123 -7.76 11.08 18.52
N GLU A 124 -8.57 10.43 19.34
CA GLU A 124 -10.01 10.24 19.05
C GLU A 124 -10.72 11.60 18.86
N SER A 125 -10.43 12.58 19.73
CA SER A 125 -10.98 13.93 19.63
C SER A 125 -10.50 14.65 18.36
N ALA A 126 -9.22 14.55 18.02
CA ALA A 126 -8.65 15.13 16.81
C ALA A 126 -9.26 14.52 15.55
N VAL A 127 -9.42 13.19 15.51
CA VAL A 127 -10.06 12.48 14.38
C VAL A 127 -11.52 12.90 14.20
N LYS A 128 -12.28 13.05 15.30
CA LYS A 128 -13.64 13.61 15.23
C LYS A 128 -13.62 15.04 14.67
N GLY A 129 -12.61 15.84 15.06
CA GLY A 129 -12.42 17.18 14.53
C GLY A 129 -12.12 17.19 13.02
N LEU A 130 -11.24 16.33 12.56
CA LEU A 130 -10.91 16.19 11.13
C LEU A 130 -12.14 15.84 10.30
N LYS A 131 -12.97 14.91 10.77
CA LYS A 131 -14.23 14.53 10.09
C LYS A 131 -15.23 15.68 10.02
N GLU A 132 -15.31 16.53 11.04
CA GLU A 132 -16.23 17.67 11.06
C GLU A 132 -15.83 18.80 10.09
N ILE A 133 -14.54 18.98 9.85
CA ILE A 133 -14.02 20.00 8.89
C ILE A 133 -13.82 19.47 7.48
N SER A 134 -14.03 18.15 7.29
CA SER A 134 -13.97 17.48 5.98
C SER A 134 -15.08 18.01 5.06
N SER A 135 -14.78 18.07 3.78
CA SER A 135 -15.75 18.37 2.71
C SER A 135 -15.61 17.33 1.60
N GLU A 136 -16.73 16.97 0.97
CA GLU A 136 -16.72 16.03 -0.15
C GLU A 136 -15.96 16.59 -1.36
N VAL A 137 -15.43 15.70 -2.19
CA VAL A 137 -14.78 16.06 -3.45
C VAL A 137 -15.85 16.15 -4.53
N GLU A 138 -16.08 17.35 -5.05
CA GLU A 138 -17.08 17.59 -6.07
C GLU A 138 -16.47 17.60 -7.48
N GLY A 139 -16.99 16.73 -8.35
CA GLY A 139 -16.71 16.72 -9.77
C GLY A 139 -15.27 16.41 -10.17
N LYS A 140 -15.01 16.48 -11.47
CA LYS A 140 -13.72 16.19 -12.09
C LYS A 140 -12.60 17.15 -11.63
N ASP A 141 -12.92 18.43 -11.50
CA ASP A 141 -11.94 19.44 -11.11
C ASP A 141 -11.45 19.24 -9.66
N GLY A 142 -12.34 18.81 -8.75
CA GLY A 142 -11.98 18.43 -7.39
C GLY A 142 -11.01 17.27 -7.36
N ILE A 143 -11.29 16.23 -8.14
CA ILE A 143 -10.43 15.06 -8.31
C ILE A 143 -9.06 15.46 -8.87
N ALA A 144 -9.05 16.27 -9.94
CA ALA A 144 -7.82 16.76 -10.57
C ALA A 144 -6.94 17.54 -9.59
N ARG A 145 -7.52 18.38 -8.74
CA ARG A 145 -6.78 19.13 -7.70
C ARG A 145 -6.11 18.23 -6.69
N VAL A 146 -6.84 17.25 -6.13
CA VAL A 146 -6.27 16.29 -5.18
C VAL A 146 -5.11 15.54 -5.82
N ALA A 147 -5.31 14.99 -7.00
CA ALA A 147 -4.29 14.23 -7.72
C ALA A 147 -3.07 15.10 -8.09
N SER A 148 -3.29 16.37 -8.49
CA SER A 148 -2.20 17.31 -8.82
C SER A 148 -1.33 17.66 -7.61
N ILE A 149 -1.93 17.80 -6.44
CA ILE A 149 -1.20 18.08 -5.20
C ILE A 149 -0.35 16.89 -4.80
N SER A 150 -0.93 15.69 -4.77
CA SER A 150 -0.21 14.47 -4.39
C SER A 150 0.91 14.16 -5.40
N ALA A 151 0.65 14.29 -6.70
CA ALA A 151 1.65 14.08 -7.75
C ALA A 151 2.65 15.24 -7.91
N ASN A 152 2.42 16.38 -7.29
CA ASN A 152 3.13 17.64 -7.56
C ASN A 152 3.22 17.98 -9.08
N SER A 153 2.17 17.61 -9.84
CA SER A 153 2.08 17.78 -11.30
C SER A 153 0.63 17.89 -11.75
N GLU A 154 0.30 19.01 -12.43
CA GLU A 154 -1.04 19.21 -13.01
C GLU A 154 -1.33 18.23 -14.16
N GLU A 155 -0.32 17.84 -14.92
CA GLU A 155 -0.46 16.87 -16.01
C GLU A 155 -0.91 15.50 -15.49
N ILE A 156 -0.25 15.00 -14.43
CA ILE A 156 -0.61 13.74 -13.78
C ILE A 156 -1.99 13.85 -13.13
N GLY A 157 -2.30 14.98 -12.49
CA GLY A 157 -3.59 15.20 -11.86
C GLY A 157 -4.75 15.13 -12.87
N ASN A 158 -4.60 15.79 -14.00
CA ASN A 158 -5.60 15.75 -15.09
C ASN A 158 -5.73 14.35 -15.70
N LEU A 159 -4.61 13.63 -15.84
CA LEU A 159 -4.60 12.26 -16.34
C LEU A 159 -5.41 11.32 -15.43
N ILE A 160 -5.20 11.39 -14.10
CA ILE A 160 -5.93 10.60 -13.11
C ILE A 160 -7.41 10.96 -13.10
N ALA A 161 -7.75 12.26 -13.12
CA ALA A 161 -9.14 12.69 -13.18
C ALA A 161 -9.86 12.19 -14.46
N ASN A 162 -9.19 12.23 -15.60
CA ASN A 162 -9.69 11.66 -16.86
C ASN A 162 -9.86 10.14 -16.77
N ALA A 163 -8.93 9.44 -16.11
CA ALA A 163 -9.03 8.00 -15.90
C ALA A 163 -10.26 7.66 -15.04
N MET A 164 -10.44 8.34 -13.91
CA MET A 164 -11.58 8.13 -13.01
C MET A 164 -12.93 8.48 -13.65
N GLU A 165 -12.99 9.49 -14.52
CA GLU A 165 -14.20 9.82 -15.25
C GLU A 165 -14.60 8.73 -16.25
N LYS A 166 -13.60 8.12 -16.93
CA LYS A 166 -13.85 7.10 -17.96
C LYS A 166 -14.28 5.75 -17.40
N VAL A 167 -13.77 5.35 -16.23
CA VAL A 167 -14.04 4.03 -15.64
C VAL A 167 -15.11 4.05 -14.55
N SER A 168 -15.82 5.17 -14.33
CA SER A 168 -16.76 5.35 -13.23
C SER A 168 -16.14 5.31 -11.82
N LYS A 169 -16.97 5.57 -10.78
CA LYS A 169 -16.48 5.65 -9.37
C LYS A 169 -15.87 4.33 -8.86
N ASP A 170 -16.39 3.20 -9.34
CA ASP A 170 -15.98 1.85 -8.93
C ASP A 170 -15.00 1.20 -9.93
N GLY A 171 -14.59 1.96 -10.95
CA GLY A 171 -13.72 1.47 -12.01
C GLY A 171 -12.27 1.29 -11.57
N VAL A 172 -11.59 0.36 -12.20
CA VAL A 172 -10.21 0.00 -11.89
C VAL A 172 -9.25 0.85 -12.71
N ILE A 173 -8.25 1.41 -12.05
CA ILE A 173 -7.13 2.09 -12.70
C ILE A 173 -5.85 1.33 -12.35
N THR A 174 -5.13 0.87 -13.35
CA THR A 174 -3.82 0.22 -13.23
C THR A 174 -2.73 1.09 -13.84
N ILE A 175 -1.52 0.89 -13.36
CA ILE A 175 -0.34 1.63 -13.81
C ILE A 175 0.65 0.62 -14.35
N GLU A 176 1.06 0.80 -15.61
CA GLU A 176 2.01 -0.05 -16.31
C GLU A 176 3.19 0.78 -16.84
N GLU A 177 4.28 0.11 -17.12
CA GLU A 177 5.43 0.72 -17.79
C GLU A 177 5.17 0.78 -19.30
N SER A 178 5.27 1.98 -19.87
CA SER A 178 5.16 2.17 -21.31
C SER A 178 6.50 1.89 -21.99
N LYS A 179 6.44 1.39 -23.22
CA LYS A 179 7.61 1.26 -24.09
C LYS A 179 7.97 2.59 -24.78
N THR A 180 7.10 3.59 -24.66
CA THR A 180 7.30 4.93 -25.24
C THR A 180 7.75 5.90 -24.17
N SER A 181 8.30 7.05 -24.57
CA SER A 181 8.68 8.12 -23.62
C SER A 181 7.49 8.91 -23.08
N ASN A 182 6.30 8.73 -23.64
CA ASN A 182 5.11 9.48 -23.26
C ASN A 182 4.24 8.70 -22.27
N THR A 183 3.62 9.42 -21.35
CA THR A 183 2.61 8.84 -20.45
C THR A 183 1.24 8.92 -21.13
N GLU A 184 0.55 7.79 -21.24
CA GLU A 184 -0.72 7.67 -21.97
C GLU A 184 -1.78 6.99 -21.11
N LEU A 185 -3.05 7.38 -21.34
CA LEU A 185 -4.22 6.77 -20.72
C LEU A 185 -4.99 5.94 -21.76
N ASN A 186 -5.03 4.64 -21.56
CA ASN A 186 -5.81 3.71 -22.36
C ASN A 186 -6.92 3.10 -21.50
N VAL A 187 -8.13 2.95 -22.05
CA VAL A 187 -9.21 2.21 -21.41
C VAL A 187 -9.38 0.91 -22.17
N VAL A 188 -9.27 -0.19 -21.43
CA VAL A 188 -9.35 -1.55 -21.98
C VAL A 188 -10.45 -2.33 -21.28
N GLU A 189 -10.89 -3.42 -21.91
CA GLU A 189 -11.82 -4.34 -21.31
C GLU A 189 -11.14 -5.09 -20.16
N GLY A 190 -11.79 -5.18 -19.02
CA GLY A 190 -11.22 -5.82 -17.85
C GLY A 190 -12.17 -5.85 -16.67
N MET A 191 -11.76 -6.55 -15.62
CA MET A 191 -12.58 -6.77 -14.44
C MET A 191 -11.71 -6.89 -13.18
N GLN A 192 -12.21 -6.36 -12.07
CA GLN A 192 -11.66 -6.63 -10.73
C GLN A 192 -12.65 -7.43 -9.88
N PHE A 193 -12.12 -8.35 -9.07
CA PHE A 193 -12.91 -9.01 -8.04
C PHE A 193 -12.11 -9.19 -6.73
N ASP A 194 -12.87 -9.26 -5.61
CA ASP A 194 -12.34 -9.20 -4.25
C ASP A 194 -11.88 -10.58 -3.75
N LYS A 195 -10.92 -11.16 -4.43
CA LYS A 195 -10.19 -12.38 -4.02
C LYS A 195 -8.75 -12.25 -4.47
N GLY A 196 -7.82 -12.44 -3.55
CA GLY A 196 -6.39 -12.42 -3.82
C GLY A 196 -5.79 -13.82 -3.89
N TYR A 197 -4.46 -13.88 -3.92
CA TYR A 197 -3.72 -15.14 -4.00
C TYR A 197 -3.97 -16.03 -2.78
N VAL A 198 -4.04 -17.35 -3.01
CA VAL A 198 -4.25 -18.34 -1.94
C VAL A 198 -3.02 -18.46 -1.03
N SER A 199 -1.83 -18.16 -1.55
CA SER A 199 -0.58 -18.24 -0.79
C SER A 199 0.37 -17.08 -1.13
N PRO A 200 1.01 -16.44 -0.13
CA PRO A 200 2.04 -15.41 -0.34
C PRO A 200 3.24 -15.88 -1.17
N TYR A 201 3.52 -17.18 -1.20
CA TYR A 201 4.59 -17.76 -2.02
C TYR A 201 4.28 -17.74 -3.54
N MET A 202 3.07 -17.33 -3.92
CA MET A 202 2.65 -17.19 -5.31
C MET A 202 2.92 -15.79 -5.89
N VAL A 203 3.45 -14.84 -5.11
CA VAL A 203 3.81 -13.51 -5.60
C VAL A 203 4.99 -13.56 -6.59
N THR A 204 5.04 -12.60 -7.50
CA THR A 204 6.17 -12.39 -8.42
C THR A 204 6.98 -11.16 -8.02
N ASP A 205 6.34 -10.19 -7.39
CA ASP A 205 6.95 -9.01 -6.78
C ASP A 205 6.80 -9.08 -5.26
N THR A 206 7.90 -9.35 -4.58
CA THR A 206 7.93 -9.48 -3.12
C THR A 206 7.91 -8.13 -2.40
N GLU A 207 8.31 -7.04 -3.06
CA GLU A 207 8.27 -5.70 -2.46
C GLU A 207 6.82 -5.18 -2.37
N LYS A 208 6.06 -5.37 -3.46
CA LYS A 208 4.64 -4.99 -3.53
C LYS A 208 3.67 -6.08 -3.04
N MET A 209 4.17 -7.28 -2.75
CA MET A 209 3.37 -8.46 -2.39
C MET A 209 2.26 -8.72 -3.42
N GLU A 210 2.60 -8.64 -4.71
CA GLU A 210 1.68 -8.88 -5.82
C GLU A 210 2.24 -9.88 -6.83
N ALA A 211 1.35 -10.57 -7.54
CA ALA A 211 1.71 -11.45 -8.65
C ALA A 211 1.22 -10.84 -9.96
N VAL A 212 2.15 -10.59 -10.89
CA VAL A 212 1.86 -10.07 -12.23
C VAL A 212 2.13 -11.15 -13.26
N LEU A 213 1.11 -11.50 -14.01
CA LEU A 213 1.17 -12.49 -15.08
C LEU A 213 0.86 -11.82 -16.42
N ASP A 214 1.84 -11.75 -17.32
CA ASP A 214 1.64 -11.25 -18.68
C ASP A 214 1.24 -12.40 -19.61
N ASN A 215 0.20 -12.19 -20.39
CA ASN A 215 -0.38 -13.15 -21.32
C ASN A 215 -0.71 -14.50 -20.68
N PRO A 216 -1.33 -14.56 -19.48
CA PRO A 216 -1.63 -15.82 -18.82
C PRO A 216 -2.75 -16.59 -19.51
N TYR A 217 -2.71 -17.89 -19.33
CA TYR A 217 -3.88 -18.77 -19.44
C TYR A 217 -4.67 -18.70 -18.15
N ILE A 218 -6.01 -18.79 -18.22
CA ILE A 218 -6.89 -18.65 -17.06
C ILE A 218 -7.79 -19.89 -16.98
N LEU A 219 -7.57 -20.72 -15.98
CA LEU A 219 -8.46 -21.83 -15.65
C LEU A 219 -9.58 -21.32 -14.73
N ILE A 220 -10.82 -21.50 -15.15
CA ILE A 220 -12.00 -21.03 -14.42
C ILE A 220 -12.85 -22.24 -14.03
N THR A 221 -13.01 -22.47 -12.72
CA THR A 221 -13.80 -23.61 -12.23
C THR A 221 -14.54 -23.26 -10.94
N ASP A 222 -15.72 -23.86 -10.77
CA ASP A 222 -16.47 -23.82 -9.51
C ASP A 222 -16.13 -24.99 -8.58
N LYS A 223 -15.22 -25.89 -9.02
CA LYS A 223 -14.80 -27.06 -8.26
C LYS A 223 -13.68 -26.73 -7.29
N LYS A 224 -13.55 -27.54 -6.26
CA LYS A 224 -12.36 -27.59 -5.42
C LYS A 224 -11.30 -28.44 -6.11
N ILE A 225 -10.05 -28.04 -5.99
CA ILE A 225 -8.91 -28.81 -6.48
C ILE A 225 -8.25 -29.45 -5.27
N SER A 226 -8.53 -30.74 -5.08
CA SER A 226 -8.01 -31.49 -3.93
C SER A 226 -6.66 -32.12 -4.22
N ASN A 227 -6.48 -32.66 -5.42
CA ASN A 227 -5.26 -33.33 -5.83
C ASN A 227 -4.69 -32.70 -7.11
N ILE A 228 -3.38 -32.58 -7.17
CA ILE A 228 -2.67 -32.06 -8.34
C ILE A 228 -2.91 -32.91 -9.61
N GLN A 229 -3.21 -34.21 -9.43
CA GLN A 229 -3.48 -35.15 -10.51
C GLN A 229 -4.70 -34.73 -11.36
N GLU A 230 -5.63 -34.00 -10.78
CA GLU A 230 -6.82 -33.50 -11.48
C GLU A 230 -6.49 -32.48 -12.57
N ILE A 231 -5.40 -31.74 -12.43
CA ILE A 231 -4.96 -30.70 -13.37
C ILE A 231 -3.60 -31.00 -14.00
N LEU A 232 -3.01 -32.18 -13.70
CA LEU A 232 -1.67 -32.54 -14.17
C LEU A 232 -1.54 -32.54 -15.70
N PRO A 233 -2.47 -33.12 -16.49
CA PRO A 233 -2.38 -33.09 -17.95
C PRO A 233 -2.36 -31.69 -18.52
N LEU A 234 -3.15 -30.79 -17.92
CA LEU A 234 -3.19 -29.37 -18.29
C LEU A 234 -1.86 -28.69 -17.98
N LEU A 235 -1.29 -28.93 -16.79
CA LEU A 235 -0.01 -28.34 -16.38
C LEU A 235 1.13 -28.81 -17.28
N GLU A 236 1.18 -30.10 -17.65
CA GLU A 236 2.18 -30.64 -18.57
C GLU A 236 2.11 -29.99 -19.94
N SER A 237 0.89 -29.80 -20.47
CA SER A 237 0.67 -29.13 -21.75
C SER A 237 1.10 -27.67 -21.72
N LEU A 238 0.85 -26.96 -20.63
CA LEU A 238 1.26 -25.56 -20.43
C LEU A 238 2.78 -25.42 -20.23
N MET A 239 3.41 -26.39 -19.55
CA MET A 239 4.88 -26.38 -19.39
C MET A 239 5.61 -26.48 -20.73
N GLN A 240 5.12 -27.29 -21.66
CA GLN A 240 5.70 -27.38 -23.01
C GLN A 240 5.68 -26.05 -23.76
N GLN A 241 4.72 -25.18 -23.44
CA GLN A 241 4.57 -23.86 -24.06
C GLN A 241 5.18 -22.71 -23.22
N SER A 242 5.82 -23.04 -22.09
CA SER A 242 6.29 -22.05 -21.09
C SER A 242 5.17 -21.08 -20.65
N GLY A 243 3.94 -21.59 -20.61
CA GLY A 243 2.73 -20.80 -20.33
C GLY A 243 2.65 -20.37 -18.87
N LYS A 244 2.14 -19.17 -18.63
CA LYS A 244 1.77 -18.68 -17.29
C LYS A 244 0.31 -19.03 -17.04
N LEU A 245 -0.04 -19.49 -15.84
CA LEU A 245 -1.39 -19.95 -15.50
C LEU A 245 -1.95 -19.18 -14.29
N LEU A 246 -3.14 -18.63 -14.44
CA LEU A 246 -4.01 -18.24 -13.34
C LEU A 246 -5.05 -19.33 -13.12
N ILE A 247 -5.21 -19.79 -11.89
CA ILE A 247 -6.25 -20.73 -11.49
C ILE A 247 -7.28 -19.99 -10.65
N ILE A 248 -8.53 -19.96 -11.10
CA ILE A 248 -9.69 -19.45 -10.35
C ILE A 248 -10.54 -20.66 -9.98
N CYS A 249 -10.56 -21.03 -8.69
CA CYS A 249 -11.28 -22.24 -8.21
C CYS A 249 -12.02 -21.93 -6.90
N ASP A 250 -12.98 -22.78 -6.52
CA ASP A 250 -13.70 -22.65 -5.24
C ASP A 250 -12.73 -22.69 -4.06
N ASP A 251 -11.90 -23.73 -4.02
CA ASP A 251 -10.86 -23.89 -3.01
C ASP A 251 -9.70 -24.73 -3.56
N LEU A 252 -8.51 -24.53 -2.97
CA LEU A 252 -7.31 -25.29 -3.30
C LEU A 252 -6.81 -25.97 -2.02
N GLU A 253 -6.94 -27.31 -1.96
CA GLU A 253 -6.54 -28.06 -0.78
C GLU A 253 -5.02 -28.10 -0.62
N GLN A 254 -4.58 -28.34 0.63
CA GLN A 254 -3.19 -28.18 1.04
C GLN A 254 -2.20 -29.02 0.25
N GLU A 255 -2.60 -30.22 -0.20
CA GLU A 255 -1.76 -31.11 -1.00
C GLU A 255 -1.47 -30.52 -2.38
N ALA A 256 -2.51 -30.09 -3.09
CA ALA A 256 -2.38 -29.45 -4.40
C ALA A 256 -1.64 -28.10 -4.29
N LEU A 257 -1.98 -27.28 -3.29
CA LEU A 257 -1.34 -26.00 -3.03
C LEU A 257 0.17 -26.16 -2.79
N SER A 258 0.58 -27.07 -1.93
CA SER A 258 1.99 -27.29 -1.60
C SER A 258 2.80 -27.72 -2.83
N THR A 259 2.21 -28.56 -3.67
CA THR A 259 2.85 -29.04 -4.90
C THR A 259 3.01 -27.88 -5.92
N LEU A 260 1.99 -27.05 -6.11
CA LEU A 260 2.06 -25.89 -7.00
C LEU A 260 3.09 -24.87 -6.52
N VAL A 261 3.08 -24.53 -5.22
CA VAL A 261 4.05 -23.61 -4.61
C VAL A 261 5.48 -24.12 -4.76
N LEU A 262 5.72 -25.40 -4.47
CA LEU A 262 7.06 -25.99 -4.60
C LEU A 262 7.58 -25.92 -6.04
N ASN A 263 6.76 -26.24 -7.02
CA ASN A 263 7.16 -26.19 -8.43
C ASN A 263 7.33 -24.75 -8.93
N LYS A 264 6.55 -23.80 -8.42
CA LYS A 264 6.76 -22.37 -8.69
C LYS A 264 8.10 -21.88 -8.11
N LEU A 265 8.40 -22.19 -6.86
CA LEU A 265 9.68 -21.81 -6.22
C LEU A 265 10.90 -22.43 -6.91
N ARG A 266 10.74 -23.60 -7.52
CA ARG A 266 11.76 -24.24 -8.37
C ARG A 266 11.87 -23.64 -9.77
N GLY A 267 10.99 -22.69 -10.12
CA GLY A 267 10.96 -22.09 -11.46
C GLY A 267 10.43 -23.01 -12.59
N VAL A 268 9.85 -24.15 -12.23
CA VAL A 268 9.29 -25.13 -13.18
C VAL A 268 7.92 -24.68 -13.69
N LEU A 269 7.10 -24.12 -12.81
CA LEU A 269 5.76 -23.61 -13.13
C LEU A 269 5.63 -22.11 -12.83
N ASN A 270 4.98 -21.39 -13.71
CA ASN A 270 4.57 -20.02 -13.44
C ASN A 270 3.06 -19.97 -13.21
N VAL A 271 2.64 -20.21 -11.98
CA VAL A 271 1.25 -20.38 -11.59
C VAL A 271 0.89 -19.47 -10.42
N VAL A 272 -0.33 -18.93 -10.47
CA VAL A 272 -0.98 -18.23 -9.36
C VAL A 272 -2.38 -18.80 -9.21
N ALA A 273 -2.81 -19.05 -7.98
CA ALA A 273 -4.15 -19.52 -7.67
C ALA A 273 -4.89 -18.50 -6.81
N VAL A 274 -6.15 -18.29 -7.13
CA VAL A 274 -7.09 -17.40 -6.44
C VAL A 274 -8.40 -18.11 -6.18
N LYS A 275 -9.10 -17.74 -5.12
CA LYS A 275 -10.43 -18.27 -4.85
C LYS A 275 -11.46 -17.60 -5.75
N ALA A 276 -12.47 -18.35 -6.18
CA ALA A 276 -13.58 -17.85 -6.96
C ALA A 276 -14.36 -16.77 -6.18
N PRO A 277 -14.75 -15.66 -6.83
CA PRO A 277 -15.50 -14.59 -6.17
C PRO A 277 -16.94 -14.98 -5.90
N GLY A 278 -17.50 -14.46 -4.78
CA GLY A 278 -18.89 -14.71 -4.39
C GLY A 278 -19.15 -16.09 -3.80
N PHE A 279 -20.43 -16.41 -3.58
CA PHE A 279 -20.91 -17.69 -3.05
C PHE A 279 -22.19 -18.11 -3.78
N GLY A 280 -22.44 -19.42 -3.85
CA GLY A 280 -23.67 -19.97 -4.46
C GLY A 280 -23.87 -19.50 -5.92
N ASP A 281 -25.09 -19.07 -6.25
CA ASP A 281 -25.45 -18.65 -7.61
C ASP A 281 -24.73 -17.36 -8.05
N LYS A 282 -24.41 -16.45 -7.11
CA LYS A 282 -23.59 -15.27 -7.39
C LYS A 282 -22.21 -15.67 -7.89
N ARG A 283 -21.59 -16.70 -7.28
CA ARG A 283 -20.29 -17.22 -7.72
C ARG A 283 -20.34 -17.74 -9.15
N LYS A 284 -21.33 -18.59 -9.47
CA LYS A 284 -21.49 -19.13 -10.82
C LYS A 284 -21.64 -18.04 -11.85
N ALA A 285 -22.48 -17.06 -11.56
CA ALA A 285 -22.70 -15.92 -12.43
C ALA A 285 -21.43 -15.08 -12.65
N MET A 286 -20.63 -14.85 -11.60
CA MET A 286 -19.36 -14.13 -11.72
C MET A 286 -18.30 -14.94 -12.48
N LEU A 287 -18.19 -16.25 -12.28
CA LEU A 287 -17.30 -17.11 -13.07
C LEU A 287 -17.68 -17.08 -14.56
N GLN A 288 -18.97 -17.08 -14.87
CA GLN A 288 -19.44 -16.93 -16.25
C GLN A 288 -19.10 -15.56 -16.84
N ASP A 289 -19.20 -14.49 -16.05
CA ASP A 289 -18.80 -13.15 -16.48
C ASP A 289 -17.29 -13.07 -16.78
N ILE A 290 -16.45 -13.73 -15.95
CA ILE A 290 -15.00 -13.85 -16.18
C ILE A 290 -14.72 -14.68 -17.44
N ALA A 291 -15.44 -15.78 -17.66
CA ALA A 291 -15.28 -16.63 -18.83
C ALA A 291 -15.57 -15.87 -20.13
N VAL A 292 -16.69 -15.13 -20.17
CA VAL A 292 -17.04 -14.29 -21.33
C VAL A 292 -15.99 -13.20 -21.58
N LEU A 293 -15.50 -12.56 -20.51
CA LEU A 293 -14.48 -11.52 -20.61
C LEU A 293 -13.14 -12.04 -21.17
N THR A 294 -12.77 -13.27 -20.80
CA THR A 294 -11.46 -13.87 -21.14
C THR A 294 -11.52 -14.82 -22.33
N GLY A 295 -12.73 -15.11 -22.84
CA GLY A 295 -12.93 -16.05 -23.95
C GLY A 295 -12.70 -17.50 -23.57
N GLY A 296 -12.82 -17.86 -22.28
CA GLY A 296 -12.68 -19.22 -21.77
C GLY A 296 -14.03 -19.84 -21.43
N GLU A 297 -13.97 -21.08 -20.94
CA GLU A 297 -15.13 -21.84 -20.47
C GLU A 297 -15.04 -22.07 -18.95
N VAL A 298 -16.20 -22.07 -18.27
CA VAL A 298 -16.27 -22.47 -16.86
C VAL A 298 -16.30 -23.98 -16.77
N ILE A 299 -15.28 -24.58 -16.16
CA ILE A 299 -15.21 -26.03 -15.93
C ILE A 299 -16.07 -26.35 -14.70
N THR A 300 -17.30 -26.80 -14.96
CA THR A 300 -18.31 -27.12 -13.95
C THR A 300 -18.92 -28.47 -14.16
N SER A 301 -19.36 -29.11 -13.07
CA SER A 301 -20.08 -30.39 -13.13
C SER A 301 -21.45 -30.26 -13.82
N GLU A 302 -22.06 -29.09 -13.84
CA GLU A 302 -23.34 -28.84 -14.51
C GLU A 302 -23.25 -29.00 -16.04
N LEU A 303 -22.08 -28.71 -16.60
CA LEU A 303 -21.79 -28.92 -18.02
C LEU A 303 -21.11 -30.27 -18.31
N ALA A 304 -21.05 -31.16 -17.31
CA ALA A 304 -20.35 -32.43 -17.38
C ALA A 304 -18.85 -32.30 -17.75
N LEU A 305 -18.23 -31.16 -17.45
CA LEU A 305 -16.80 -30.92 -17.67
C LEU A 305 -16.00 -31.34 -16.44
N GLU A 306 -14.94 -32.10 -16.64
CA GLU A 306 -14.03 -32.52 -15.58
C GLU A 306 -12.66 -31.84 -15.72
N LEU A 307 -12.02 -31.54 -14.57
CA LEU A 307 -10.71 -30.88 -14.56
C LEU A 307 -9.62 -31.67 -15.30
N LYS A 308 -9.67 -32.99 -15.20
CA LYS A 308 -8.70 -33.88 -15.86
C LYS A 308 -8.76 -33.86 -17.39
N ASP A 309 -9.93 -33.52 -17.94
CA ASP A 309 -10.19 -33.51 -19.38
C ASP A 309 -10.10 -32.10 -19.98
N THR A 310 -9.72 -31.11 -19.16
CA THR A 310 -9.60 -29.71 -19.58
C THR A 310 -8.46 -29.54 -20.58
N THR A 311 -8.78 -28.90 -21.70
CA THR A 311 -7.82 -28.56 -22.76
C THR A 311 -7.40 -27.10 -22.71
N ILE A 312 -6.29 -26.76 -23.38
CA ILE A 312 -5.79 -25.37 -23.44
C ILE A 312 -6.80 -24.44 -24.13
N GLU A 313 -7.59 -24.95 -25.08
CA GLU A 313 -8.58 -24.19 -25.83
C GLU A 313 -9.75 -23.70 -24.98
N GLN A 314 -10.05 -24.39 -23.88
CA GLN A 314 -11.10 -24.01 -22.91
C GLN A 314 -10.62 -22.97 -21.90
N LEU A 315 -9.31 -22.68 -21.87
CA LEU A 315 -8.76 -21.68 -20.95
C LEU A 315 -9.03 -20.27 -21.46
N GLY A 316 -9.42 -19.40 -20.53
CA GLY A 316 -9.47 -17.97 -20.80
C GLY A 316 -8.08 -17.36 -21.03
N ARG A 317 -8.05 -16.20 -21.66
CA ARG A 317 -6.82 -15.44 -21.94
C ARG A 317 -7.01 -13.97 -21.58
N ALA A 318 -5.94 -13.33 -21.13
CA ALA A 318 -5.89 -11.88 -20.93
C ALA A 318 -4.49 -11.38 -21.29
N LYS A 319 -4.35 -10.08 -21.56
CA LYS A 319 -3.04 -9.46 -21.78
C LYS A 319 -2.22 -9.45 -20.49
N GLN A 320 -2.85 -9.11 -19.36
CA GLN A 320 -2.20 -9.13 -18.07
C GLN A 320 -3.21 -9.49 -16.96
N VAL A 321 -2.73 -10.18 -15.93
CA VAL A 321 -3.46 -10.38 -14.68
C VAL A 321 -2.58 -9.95 -13.52
N LYS A 322 -3.14 -9.11 -12.64
CA LYS A 322 -2.51 -8.64 -11.42
C LYS A 322 -3.26 -9.18 -10.21
N VAL A 323 -2.59 -9.96 -9.38
CA VAL A 323 -3.16 -10.56 -8.18
C VAL A 323 -2.49 -9.98 -6.95
N GLN A 324 -3.27 -9.34 -6.10
CA GLN A 324 -2.87 -8.78 -4.82
C GLN A 324 -3.35 -9.68 -3.68
N LYS A 325 -3.13 -9.26 -2.44
CA LYS A 325 -3.53 -10.02 -1.25
C LYS A 325 -5.05 -10.24 -1.16
N GLU A 326 -5.85 -9.28 -1.57
CA GLU A 326 -7.31 -9.27 -1.42
C GLU A 326 -8.05 -9.14 -2.75
N ASN A 327 -7.37 -8.73 -3.83
CA ASN A 327 -7.98 -8.43 -5.11
C ASN A 327 -7.25 -9.10 -6.26
N THR A 328 -8.01 -9.42 -7.31
CA THR A 328 -7.49 -9.85 -8.61
C THR A 328 -8.05 -8.94 -9.70
N ILE A 329 -7.17 -8.43 -10.56
CA ILE A 329 -7.48 -7.55 -11.68
C ILE A 329 -7.10 -8.27 -12.97
N ILE A 330 -8.08 -8.44 -13.86
CA ILE A 330 -7.90 -8.94 -15.22
C ILE A 330 -7.88 -7.72 -16.14
N VAL A 331 -6.79 -7.51 -16.85
CA VAL A 331 -6.59 -6.38 -17.75
C VAL A 331 -6.59 -6.88 -19.19
N ASP A 332 -7.40 -6.25 -20.04
CA ASP A 332 -7.52 -6.56 -21.47
C ASP A 332 -7.79 -8.06 -21.70
N GLY A 333 -8.96 -8.51 -21.26
CA GLY A 333 -9.46 -9.86 -21.50
C GLY A 333 -9.63 -10.10 -22.99
N LEU A 334 -9.21 -11.26 -23.50
CA LEU A 334 -9.22 -11.59 -24.93
C LEU A 334 -10.54 -12.27 -25.37
N GLY A 335 -11.64 -12.04 -24.64
CA GLY A 335 -12.97 -12.49 -25.03
C GLY A 335 -13.52 -11.73 -26.24
N ASP A 336 -14.53 -12.30 -26.88
CA ASP A 336 -15.22 -11.65 -28.00
C ASP A 336 -16.04 -10.44 -27.50
N LYS A 337 -15.74 -9.27 -28.03
CA LYS A 337 -16.43 -8.01 -27.71
C LYS A 337 -17.94 -8.05 -27.96
N ALA A 338 -18.39 -8.81 -28.93
CA ALA A 338 -19.81 -8.99 -29.20
C ALA A 338 -20.48 -9.77 -28.07
N GLN A 339 -19.85 -10.84 -27.58
CA GLN A 339 -20.34 -11.64 -26.47
C GLN A 339 -20.32 -10.87 -25.15
N ILE A 340 -19.28 -10.07 -24.89
CA ILE A 340 -19.20 -9.20 -23.71
C ILE A 340 -20.36 -8.20 -23.73
N LYS A 341 -20.61 -7.54 -24.86
CA LYS A 341 -21.70 -6.58 -25.01
C LYS A 341 -23.08 -7.24 -24.84
N GLU A 342 -23.26 -8.44 -25.38
CA GLU A 342 -24.48 -9.22 -25.19
C GLU A 342 -24.68 -9.58 -23.71
N ARG A 343 -23.62 -9.99 -23.02
CA ARG A 343 -23.67 -10.29 -21.58
C ARG A 343 -24.07 -9.07 -20.76
N VAL A 344 -23.51 -7.90 -21.06
CA VAL A 344 -23.87 -6.62 -20.44
C VAL A 344 -25.37 -6.32 -20.65
N ASN A 345 -25.89 -6.53 -21.85
CA ASN A 345 -27.31 -6.32 -22.16
C ASN A 345 -28.22 -7.31 -21.41
N GLN A 346 -27.81 -8.58 -21.29
CA GLN A 346 -28.53 -9.59 -20.48
C GLN A 346 -28.60 -9.17 -19.01
N ILE A 347 -27.54 -8.70 -18.42
CA ILE A 347 -27.54 -8.23 -17.02
C ILE A 347 -28.43 -7.01 -16.86
N LYS A 348 -28.42 -6.05 -17.81
CA LYS A 348 -29.32 -4.89 -17.79
C LYS A 348 -30.81 -5.30 -17.84
N ALA A 349 -31.16 -6.24 -18.71
CA ALA A 349 -32.51 -6.76 -18.77
C ALA A 349 -32.93 -7.43 -17.44
N GLN A 350 -32.06 -8.22 -16.85
CA GLN A 350 -32.29 -8.83 -15.53
C GLN A 350 -32.52 -7.80 -14.42
N ILE A 351 -31.82 -6.67 -14.44
CA ILE A 351 -32.01 -5.57 -13.48
C ILE A 351 -33.44 -4.96 -13.61
N GLU A 352 -33.96 -4.83 -14.84
CA GLU A 352 -35.29 -4.29 -15.09
C GLU A 352 -36.41 -5.26 -14.67
N GLU A 353 -36.19 -6.57 -14.82
CA GLU A 353 -37.16 -7.61 -14.49
C GLU A 353 -37.17 -7.95 -12.98
N THR A 354 -36.08 -7.75 -12.28
CA THR A 354 -35.90 -8.15 -10.88
C THR A 354 -36.65 -7.23 -9.92
N LYS A 355 -37.50 -7.83 -9.06
CA LYS A 355 -38.31 -7.12 -8.06
C LYS A 355 -37.64 -7.05 -6.68
N SER A 356 -36.63 -7.87 -6.43
CA SER A 356 -35.87 -7.91 -5.19
C SER A 356 -34.78 -6.83 -5.20
N GLU A 357 -34.82 -5.90 -4.27
CA GLU A 357 -33.80 -4.85 -4.15
C GLU A 357 -32.40 -5.45 -3.93
N PHE A 358 -32.29 -6.51 -3.14
CA PHE A 358 -31.02 -7.20 -2.91
C PHE A 358 -30.44 -7.84 -4.18
N ASP A 359 -31.29 -8.50 -4.98
CA ASP A 359 -30.83 -9.10 -6.23
C ASP A 359 -30.49 -8.03 -7.27
N LYS A 360 -31.24 -6.94 -7.27
CA LYS A 360 -30.99 -5.78 -8.13
C LYS A 360 -29.63 -5.14 -7.80
N GLU A 361 -29.30 -4.97 -6.53
CA GLU A 361 -27.99 -4.46 -6.09
C GLU A 361 -26.85 -5.39 -6.52
N ASN A 362 -27.01 -6.70 -6.37
CA ASN A 362 -26.04 -7.68 -6.84
C ASN A 362 -25.82 -7.63 -8.37
N LEU A 363 -26.90 -7.49 -9.12
CA LEU A 363 -26.84 -7.36 -10.59
C LEU A 363 -26.19 -6.04 -11.00
N GLN A 364 -26.45 -4.94 -10.31
CA GLN A 364 -25.81 -3.65 -10.54
C GLN A 364 -24.31 -3.72 -10.26
N GLU A 365 -23.88 -4.37 -9.17
CA GLU A 365 -22.47 -4.60 -8.85
C GLU A 365 -21.78 -5.39 -9.99
N ARG A 366 -22.40 -6.46 -10.47
CA ARG A 366 -21.85 -7.25 -11.59
C ARG A 366 -21.77 -6.43 -12.89
N LEU A 367 -22.81 -5.65 -13.18
CA LEU A 367 -22.84 -4.76 -14.34
C LEU A 367 -21.69 -3.74 -14.27
N ALA A 368 -21.47 -3.11 -13.11
CA ALA A 368 -20.40 -2.15 -12.91
C ALA A 368 -19.02 -2.80 -13.13
N LYS A 369 -18.82 -4.04 -12.66
CA LYS A 369 -17.56 -4.77 -12.81
C LYS A 369 -17.24 -5.15 -14.26
N ILE A 370 -18.24 -5.58 -15.06
CA ILE A 370 -18.01 -6.03 -16.45
C ILE A 370 -18.03 -4.87 -17.46
N ALA A 371 -18.88 -3.85 -17.23
CA ALA A 371 -19.06 -2.71 -18.14
C ALA A 371 -18.08 -1.55 -17.86
N GLY A 372 -17.51 -1.48 -16.65
CA GLY A 372 -16.64 -0.38 -16.24
C GLY A 372 -15.27 -0.35 -16.91
N GLY A 373 -14.81 -1.50 -17.38
CA GLY A 373 -13.47 -1.64 -17.96
C GLY A 373 -12.34 -1.36 -16.95
N VAL A 374 -11.11 -1.32 -17.45
CA VAL A 374 -9.91 -0.97 -16.70
C VAL A 374 -9.21 0.19 -17.41
N ALA A 375 -8.97 1.28 -16.68
CA ALA A 375 -8.10 2.34 -17.19
C ALA A 375 -6.64 1.96 -16.93
N VAL A 376 -5.84 1.93 -17.97
CA VAL A 376 -4.40 1.63 -17.91
C VAL A 376 -3.63 2.91 -18.16
N ILE A 377 -2.88 3.36 -17.14
CA ILE A 377 -1.94 4.48 -17.27
C ILE A 377 -0.58 3.88 -17.63
N GLY A 378 -0.18 3.99 -18.90
CA GLY A 378 1.15 3.62 -19.37
C GLY A 378 2.14 4.74 -19.07
N VAL A 379 3.06 4.52 -18.15
CA VAL A 379 4.05 5.54 -17.73
C VAL A 379 5.26 5.47 -18.62
N GLY A 380 5.56 6.57 -19.31
CA GLY A 380 6.73 6.72 -20.15
C GLY A 380 7.75 7.70 -19.60
N ALA A 381 9.03 7.39 -19.78
CA ALA A 381 10.14 8.28 -19.46
C ALA A 381 11.38 7.99 -20.30
N ALA A 382 12.36 8.88 -20.27
CA ALA A 382 13.60 8.73 -21.03
C ALA A 382 14.56 7.71 -20.38
N THR A 383 14.50 7.54 -19.06
CA THR A 383 15.35 6.61 -18.31
C THR A 383 14.51 5.74 -17.37
N GLU A 384 15.04 4.55 -17.05
CA GLU A 384 14.40 3.61 -16.13
C GLU A 384 14.22 4.21 -14.72
N VAL A 385 15.17 5.01 -14.26
CA VAL A 385 15.09 5.68 -12.95
C VAL A 385 13.95 6.70 -12.91
N GLU A 386 13.84 7.52 -13.97
CA GLU A 386 12.75 8.49 -14.10
C GLU A 386 11.38 7.80 -14.22
N MET A 387 11.32 6.70 -14.96
CA MET A 387 10.10 5.92 -15.15
C MET A 387 9.60 5.34 -13.82
N LYS A 388 10.50 4.75 -13.02
CA LYS A 388 10.16 4.22 -11.69
C LYS A 388 9.69 5.32 -10.74
N GLU A 389 10.34 6.47 -10.75
CA GLU A 389 9.95 7.63 -9.93
C GLU A 389 8.56 8.15 -10.33
N LYS A 390 8.32 8.36 -11.63
CA LYS A 390 6.99 8.77 -12.14
C LYS A 390 5.91 7.77 -11.80
N LYS A 391 6.19 6.47 -11.92
CA LYS A 391 5.25 5.40 -11.60
C LYS A 391 4.83 5.45 -10.12
N LEU A 392 5.78 5.53 -9.19
CA LEU A 392 5.49 5.67 -7.76
C LEU A 392 4.66 6.92 -7.48
N ARG A 393 5.00 8.04 -8.06
CA ARG A 393 4.28 9.31 -7.91
C ARG A 393 2.83 9.23 -8.40
N ILE A 394 2.58 8.53 -9.52
CA ILE A 394 1.23 8.31 -10.04
C ILE A 394 0.45 7.33 -9.15
N GLU A 395 1.11 6.28 -8.62
CA GLU A 395 0.53 5.34 -7.67
C GLU A 395 0.05 6.05 -6.39
N ASP A 396 0.88 6.92 -5.82
CA ASP A 396 0.54 7.72 -4.63
C ASP A 396 -0.63 8.68 -4.91
N ALA A 397 -0.56 9.40 -6.04
CA ALA A 397 -1.62 10.33 -6.42
C ALA A 397 -2.97 9.63 -6.67
N LEU A 398 -2.97 8.45 -7.27
CA LEU A 398 -4.16 7.64 -7.47
C LEU A 398 -4.75 7.19 -6.13
N SER A 399 -3.90 6.71 -5.21
CA SER A 399 -4.32 6.26 -3.88
C SER A 399 -4.87 7.41 -3.04
N ALA A 400 -4.20 8.57 -3.03
CA ALA A 400 -4.67 9.78 -2.39
C ALA A 400 -6.03 10.24 -2.95
N THR A 401 -6.19 10.15 -4.26
CA THR A 401 -7.45 10.54 -4.93
C THR A 401 -8.60 9.61 -4.53
N ARG A 402 -8.37 8.29 -4.48
CA ARG A 402 -9.37 7.33 -3.98
C ARG A 402 -9.73 7.62 -2.52
N ALA A 403 -8.74 7.84 -1.67
CA ALA A 403 -8.95 8.19 -0.27
C ALA A 403 -9.76 9.49 -0.10
N ALA A 404 -9.56 10.48 -0.98
CA ALA A 404 -10.33 11.72 -0.98
C ALA A 404 -11.79 11.52 -1.42
N VAL A 405 -12.04 10.66 -2.40
CA VAL A 405 -13.41 10.33 -2.83
C VAL A 405 -14.16 9.56 -1.74
N GLU A 406 -13.47 8.72 -0.96
CA GLU A 406 -14.08 7.92 0.11
C GLU A 406 -14.46 8.74 1.35
N GLU A 407 -13.56 9.59 1.88
CA GLU A 407 -13.75 10.30 3.16
C GLU A 407 -13.72 11.83 3.03
N GLY A 408 -13.67 12.35 1.82
CA GLY A 408 -13.59 13.79 1.59
C GLY A 408 -12.18 14.36 1.77
N ILE A 409 -12.10 15.69 1.77
CA ILE A 409 -10.86 16.47 1.82
C ILE A 409 -10.86 17.49 2.95
N VAL A 410 -9.68 17.79 3.45
CA VAL A 410 -9.40 18.84 4.44
C VAL A 410 -8.38 19.84 3.89
N ALA A 411 -8.15 20.95 4.58
CA ALA A 411 -7.09 21.88 4.25
C ALA A 411 -5.72 21.19 4.35
N GLY A 412 -4.93 21.24 3.27
CA GLY A 412 -3.64 20.55 3.18
C GLY A 412 -2.50 21.26 3.91
N GLY A 413 -1.27 20.77 3.66
CA GLY A 413 -0.05 21.36 4.20
C GLY A 413 0.06 21.35 5.73
N GLY A 414 -0.58 20.40 6.40
CA GLY A 414 -0.62 20.30 7.86
C GLY A 414 -1.63 21.25 8.52
N THR A 415 -2.30 22.11 7.76
CA THR A 415 -3.25 23.12 8.28
C THR A 415 -4.43 22.46 9.01
N ALA A 416 -4.99 21.36 8.49
CA ALA A 416 -6.09 20.66 9.13
C ALA A 416 -5.75 20.16 10.53
N LEU A 417 -4.51 19.72 10.75
CA LEU A 417 -4.03 19.28 12.08
C LEU A 417 -3.96 20.45 13.06
N ILE A 418 -3.59 21.64 12.60
CA ILE A 418 -3.61 22.86 13.42
C ILE A 418 -5.06 23.26 13.76
N ASN A 419 -5.97 23.17 12.79
CA ASN A 419 -7.38 23.56 12.97
C ASN A 419 -8.12 22.70 14.01
N VAL A 420 -7.66 21.48 14.28
CA VAL A 420 -8.28 20.60 15.31
C VAL A 420 -7.68 20.78 16.72
N ILE A 421 -6.59 21.53 16.87
CA ILE A 421 -5.94 21.81 18.16
C ILE A 421 -6.93 22.34 19.20
N PRO A 422 -7.79 23.36 18.92
CA PRO A 422 -8.73 23.90 19.92
C PRO A 422 -9.70 22.84 20.47
N LYS A 423 -10.05 21.83 19.67
CA LYS A 423 -10.94 20.73 20.10
C LYS A 423 -10.23 19.81 21.08
N VAL A 424 -8.96 19.50 20.84
CA VAL A 424 -8.13 18.69 21.74
C VAL A 424 -7.83 19.48 23.03
N GLU A 425 -7.55 20.77 22.96
CA GLU A 425 -7.37 21.64 24.13
C GLU A 425 -8.63 21.68 25.03
N LYS A 426 -9.81 21.74 24.41
CA LYS A 426 -11.08 21.66 25.15
C LYS A 426 -11.22 20.33 25.88
N LEU A 427 -10.90 19.21 25.23
CA LEU A 427 -10.89 17.89 25.86
C LEU A 427 -9.89 17.84 27.01
N MET A 428 -8.67 18.32 26.81
CA MET A 428 -7.59 18.29 27.80
C MET A 428 -7.99 18.95 29.14
N LYS A 429 -8.84 19.99 29.13
CA LYS A 429 -9.34 20.63 30.36
C LYS A 429 -10.17 19.69 31.23
N SER A 430 -10.78 18.66 30.68
CA SER A 430 -11.62 17.69 31.38
C SER A 430 -10.90 16.42 31.81
N LEU A 431 -9.64 16.23 31.41
CA LEU A 431 -8.87 15.02 31.68
C LEU A 431 -8.19 15.07 33.05
N PRO A 432 -7.89 13.90 33.67
CA PRO A 432 -7.00 13.77 34.85
C PRO A 432 -5.57 14.22 34.49
N ASP A 433 -4.79 14.63 35.49
CA ASP A 433 -3.48 15.24 35.27
C ASP A 433 -2.49 14.35 34.51
N GLY A 434 -2.43 13.05 34.78
CA GLY A 434 -1.60 12.12 34.04
C GLY A 434 -2.01 11.97 32.57
N GLU A 435 -3.32 11.96 32.29
CA GLU A 435 -3.85 11.93 30.91
C GLU A 435 -3.66 13.28 30.19
N LYS A 436 -3.64 14.42 30.90
CA LYS A 436 -3.33 15.74 30.32
C LYS A 436 -1.95 15.76 29.69
N LEU A 437 -0.97 15.06 30.28
CA LEU A 437 0.37 14.95 29.70
C LEU A 437 0.32 14.27 28.34
N GLY A 438 -0.43 13.17 28.21
CA GLY A 438 -0.64 12.48 26.94
C GLY A 438 -1.32 13.36 25.90
N ALA A 439 -2.38 14.08 26.26
CA ALA A 439 -3.04 15.04 25.38
C ALA A 439 -2.10 16.19 24.96
N GLY A 440 -1.26 16.67 25.86
CA GLY A 440 -0.23 17.69 25.57
C GLY A 440 0.83 17.23 24.56
N ILE A 441 1.20 15.94 24.60
CA ILE A 441 2.10 15.33 23.61
C ILE A 441 1.44 15.36 22.23
N VAL A 442 0.18 14.97 22.12
CA VAL A 442 -0.57 15.01 20.86
C VAL A 442 -0.66 16.44 20.33
N LEU A 443 -1.01 17.42 21.17
CA LEU A 443 -1.10 18.83 20.77
C LEU A 443 0.18 19.33 20.13
N LYS A 444 1.33 19.07 20.75
CA LYS A 444 2.63 19.45 20.19
C LYS A 444 2.91 18.73 18.87
N SER A 445 2.55 17.46 18.77
CA SER A 445 2.80 16.66 17.59
C SER A 445 1.94 17.07 16.40
N LEU A 446 0.71 17.56 16.62
CA LEU A 446 -0.15 18.11 15.56
C LEU A 446 0.47 19.32 14.84
N GLU A 447 1.41 20.03 15.48
CA GLU A 447 2.10 21.19 14.90
C GLU A 447 3.26 20.79 13.98
N GLU A 448 3.86 19.61 14.18
CA GLU A 448 5.11 19.23 13.56
C GLU A 448 5.05 19.08 12.03
N PRO A 449 3.99 18.54 11.40
CA PRO A 449 3.93 18.48 9.95
C PRO A 449 4.05 19.85 9.27
N LEU A 450 3.32 20.86 9.76
CA LEU A 450 3.44 22.24 9.26
C LEU A 450 4.84 22.81 9.51
N LYS A 451 5.40 22.61 10.70
CA LYS A 451 6.76 23.05 11.04
C LYS A 451 7.80 22.41 10.13
N GLN A 452 7.67 21.13 9.85
CA GLN A 452 8.62 20.42 8.99
C GLN A 452 8.54 20.89 7.52
N ILE A 453 7.32 21.15 7.01
CA ILE A 453 7.14 21.75 5.67
C ILE A 453 7.82 23.12 5.61
N ALA A 454 7.63 23.97 6.62
CA ALA A 454 8.26 25.29 6.69
C ALA A 454 9.79 25.17 6.75
N LYS A 455 10.32 24.24 7.56
CA LYS A 455 11.76 23.97 7.68
C LYS A 455 12.37 23.47 6.36
N ASN A 456 11.70 22.58 5.65
CA ASN A 456 12.14 22.10 4.34
C ASN A 456 12.10 23.21 3.27
N ALA A 457 11.24 24.21 3.45
CA ALA A 457 11.22 25.42 2.62
C ALA A 457 12.32 26.44 2.98
N GLY A 458 13.08 26.21 4.06
CA GLY A 458 14.12 27.14 4.52
C GLY A 458 13.59 28.34 5.28
N LEU A 459 12.36 28.25 5.82
CA LEU A 459 11.67 29.32 6.53
C LEU A 459 11.65 29.04 8.03
N GLU A 460 11.34 30.09 8.85
CA GLU A 460 11.24 29.95 10.30
C GLU A 460 9.90 29.31 10.72
N PRO A 461 9.90 28.05 11.21
CA PRO A 461 8.67 27.31 11.47
C PRO A 461 7.78 27.93 12.54
N ALA A 462 8.37 28.55 13.58
CA ALA A 462 7.62 29.12 14.68
C ALA A 462 6.75 30.30 14.25
N VAL A 463 7.26 31.15 13.35
CA VAL A 463 6.53 32.31 12.84
C VAL A 463 5.33 31.86 11.99
N ILE A 464 5.56 30.87 11.12
CA ILE A 464 4.50 30.34 10.25
C ILE A 464 3.40 29.68 11.08
N LEU A 465 3.77 28.85 12.06
CA LEU A 465 2.83 28.20 12.97
C LEU A 465 1.93 29.20 13.69
N GLU A 466 2.54 30.24 14.29
CA GLU A 466 1.80 31.27 15.03
C GLU A 466 0.82 32.05 14.14
N ASN A 467 1.21 32.33 12.90
CA ASN A 467 0.32 33.00 11.96
C ASN A 467 -0.85 32.11 11.53
N VAL A 468 -0.60 30.80 11.28
CA VAL A 468 -1.67 29.84 10.92
C VAL A 468 -2.61 29.59 12.10
N LYS A 469 -2.10 29.53 13.36
CA LYS A 469 -2.96 29.41 14.56
C LYS A 469 -3.90 30.60 14.77
N LYS A 470 -3.48 31.81 14.34
CA LYS A 470 -4.29 33.04 14.48
C LYS A 470 -5.25 33.27 13.31
N ALA A 471 -5.06 32.55 12.22
CA ALA A 471 -5.90 32.66 11.03
C ALA A 471 -7.23 31.90 11.20
N ASP A 472 -8.18 32.18 10.33
CA ASP A 472 -9.45 31.47 10.27
C ASP A 472 -9.26 30.00 9.86
N VAL A 473 -10.23 29.14 10.24
CA VAL A 473 -10.23 27.72 9.88
C VAL A 473 -10.16 27.57 8.36
N GLY A 474 -9.19 26.78 7.87
CA GLY A 474 -8.95 26.57 6.45
C GLY A 474 -7.90 27.51 5.82
N PHE A 475 -7.50 28.59 6.52
CA PHE A 475 -6.36 29.41 6.13
C PHE A 475 -5.05 28.78 6.60
N GLY A 476 -4.11 28.63 5.67
CA GLY A 476 -2.81 28.00 5.91
C GLY A 476 -1.69 28.67 5.14
N PHE A 477 -0.55 28.03 5.12
CA PHE A 477 0.65 28.52 4.47
C PHE A 477 1.00 27.69 3.22
N ASP A 478 0.98 28.35 2.05
CA ASP A 478 1.50 27.77 0.81
C ASP A 478 3.04 27.89 0.80
N ALA A 479 3.72 26.79 1.08
CA ALA A 479 5.19 26.74 1.13
C ALA A 479 5.85 26.84 -0.26
N LYS A 480 5.09 26.63 -1.36
CA LYS A 480 5.57 26.79 -2.73
C LYS A 480 5.68 28.26 -3.11
N GLN A 481 4.64 29.05 -2.83
CA GLN A 481 4.55 30.47 -3.14
C GLN A 481 4.96 31.37 -1.97
N GLU A 482 5.11 30.83 -0.77
CA GLU A 482 5.46 31.53 0.49
C GLU A 482 4.43 32.57 0.91
N VAL A 483 3.14 32.25 0.73
CA VAL A 483 2.01 33.13 1.06
C VAL A 483 0.97 32.44 1.93
N TYR A 484 0.20 33.24 2.68
CA TYR A 484 -0.93 32.74 3.46
C TYR A 484 -2.21 32.82 2.62
N VAL A 485 -2.90 31.67 2.47
CA VAL A 485 -4.06 31.53 1.59
C VAL A 485 -5.15 30.66 2.21
N ASP A 486 -6.38 30.79 1.69
CA ASP A 486 -7.42 29.78 1.91
C ASP A 486 -7.00 28.50 1.16
N MET A 487 -6.58 27.48 1.91
CA MET A 487 -5.98 26.26 1.35
C MET A 487 -6.91 25.53 0.38
N LYS A 488 -8.22 25.46 0.71
CA LYS A 488 -9.20 24.78 -0.16
C LYS A 488 -9.42 25.56 -1.48
N LYS A 489 -9.49 26.90 -1.43
CA LYS A 489 -9.62 27.73 -2.64
C LYS A 489 -8.36 27.72 -3.50
N ALA A 490 -7.20 27.69 -2.85
CA ALA A 490 -5.91 27.57 -3.54
C ALA A 490 -5.69 26.14 -4.13
N GLY A 491 -6.59 25.20 -3.82
CA GLY A 491 -6.47 23.81 -4.26
C GLY A 491 -5.52 22.96 -3.43
N ILE A 492 -4.93 23.51 -2.36
CA ILE A 492 -4.00 22.79 -1.47
C ILE A 492 -4.81 22.01 -0.44
N VAL A 493 -5.08 20.74 -0.74
CA VAL A 493 -5.97 19.88 0.04
C VAL A 493 -5.32 18.52 0.28
N ASP A 494 -5.62 17.93 1.44
CA ASP A 494 -5.21 16.56 1.79
C ASP A 494 -6.46 15.69 1.95
N PRO A 495 -6.40 14.39 1.57
CA PRO A 495 -7.49 13.46 1.85
C PRO A 495 -7.68 13.29 3.36
N THR A 496 -8.91 13.35 3.83
CA THR A 496 -9.25 13.17 5.25
C THR A 496 -8.79 11.82 5.77
N LYS A 497 -8.97 10.76 4.97
CA LYS A 497 -8.55 9.39 5.27
C LYS A 497 -7.03 9.31 5.50
N VAL A 498 -6.24 9.99 4.67
CA VAL A 498 -4.77 10.03 4.79
C VAL A 498 -4.36 10.70 6.11
N THR A 499 -4.86 11.93 6.36
CA THR A 499 -4.50 12.70 7.55
C THR A 499 -4.92 11.98 8.84
N ARG A 500 -6.12 11.37 8.85
CA ARG A 500 -6.65 10.60 9.96
C ARG A 500 -5.83 9.34 10.24
N SER A 501 -5.55 8.55 9.19
CA SER A 501 -4.80 7.30 9.31
C SER A 501 -3.37 7.54 9.77
N ALA A 502 -2.72 8.57 9.24
CA ALA A 502 -1.38 8.99 9.66
C ALA A 502 -1.34 9.29 11.18
N LEU A 503 -2.31 10.06 11.68
CA LEU A 503 -2.39 10.40 13.10
C LEU A 503 -2.66 9.17 13.98
N GLN A 504 -3.58 8.30 13.59
CA GLN A 504 -3.93 7.09 14.34
C GLN A 504 -2.78 6.08 14.40
N ASN A 505 -2.12 5.82 13.28
CA ASN A 505 -1.00 4.88 13.20
C ASN A 505 0.22 5.40 13.98
N ALA A 506 0.51 6.70 13.87
CA ALA A 506 1.56 7.35 14.65
C ALA A 506 1.32 7.21 16.15
N ALA A 507 0.11 7.50 16.61
CA ALA A 507 -0.26 7.41 18.03
C ALA A 507 -0.22 5.97 18.56
N SER A 508 -0.66 5.01 17.76
CA SER A 508 -0.64 3.58 18.13
C SER A 508 0.78 3.12 18.45
N ILE A 509 1.71 3.37 17.55
CA ILE A 509 3.12 2.96 17.74
C ILE A 509 3.80 3.81 18.83
N ALA A 510 3.53 5.11 18.89
CA ALA A 510 4.06 5.95 19.96
C ALA A 510 3.62 5.44 21.34
N SER A 511 2.36 5.10 21.51
CA SER A 511 1.83 4.51 22.74
C SER A 511 2.50 3.20 23.13
N MET A 512 2.80 2.33 22.15
CA MET A 512 3.54 1.08 22.37
C MET A 512 4.98 1.34 22.83
N VAL A 513 5.67 2.26 22.15
CA VAL A 513 7.04 2.64 22.51
C VAL A 513 7.11 3.20 23.92
N LEU A 514 6.20 4.08 24.31
CA LEU A 514 6.18 4.72 25.63
C LEU A 514 5.88 3.75 26.75
N THR A 515 5.12 2.70 26.49
CA THR A 515 4.80 1.65 27.48
C THR A 515 5.81 0.51 27.50
N THR A 516 6.84 0.54 26.64
CA THR A 516 7.89 -0.48 26.61
C THR A 516 8.90 -0.24 27.71
N GLU A 517 9.20 -1.29 28.48
CA GLU A 517 10.16 -1.26 29.59
C GLU A 517 11.44 -2.05 29.31
N SER A 518 11.34 -3.11 28.49
CA SER A 518 12.46 -4.02 28.26
C SER A 518 12.60 -4.34 26.77
N LEU A 519 13.85 -4.43 26.29
CA LEU A 519 14.21 -4.89 24.96
C LEU A 519 15.00 -6.18 25.04
N VAL A 520 14.64 -7.15 24.21
CA VAL A 520 15.29 -8.46 24.17
C VAL A 520 15.74 -8.77 22.74
N THR A 521 17.02 -9.05 22.55
CA THR A 521 17.58 -9.42 21.25
C THR A 521 18.51 -10.62 21.34
N ASP A 522 18.82 -11.25 20.21
CA ASP A 522 19.81 -12.31 20.14
C ASP A 522 21.21 -11.75 20.31
N ALA A 523 21.99 -12.39 21.19
CA ALA A 523 23.41 -12.05 21.33
C ALA A 523 24.13 -12.29 19.98
N PRO A 524 25.07 -11.41 19.59
CA PRO A 524 25.87 -11.65 18.41
C PRO A 524 26.60 -12.99 18.57
N GLU A 525 26.60 -13.77 17.50
CA GLU A 525 27.41 -14.99 17.46
C GLU A 525 28.88 -14.58 17.63
N LYS A 526 29.53 -15.13 18.67
CA LYS A 526 30.97 -14.98 18.79
C LYS A 526 31.58 -15.71 17.59
N THR A 527 32.01 -14.98 16.59
CA THR A 527 32.92 -15.53 15.60
C THR A 527 34.13 -16.01 16.37
N CYS A 528 34.25 -17.32 16.57
CA CYS A 528 35.47 -17.93 17.03
C CYS A 528 36.54 -17.61 15.99
N ASN A 529 37.32 -16.60 16.23
CA ASN A 529 38.56 -16.38 15.53
C ASN A 529 39.54 -17.49 16.04
N CYS A 530 39.28 -18.73 15.61
CA CYS A 530 40.25 -19.80 15.73
C CYS A 530 41.38 -19.42 14.78
N GLY A 531 42.35 -18.74 15.32
CA GLY A 531 43.65 -18.59 14.71
C GLY A 531 44.27 -19.97 14.53
N CYS A 532 43.91 -20.62 13.42
CA CYS A 532 44.75 -21.71 12.92
C CYS A 532 46.04 -21.06 12.42
N GLY A 533 47.01 -20.99 13.34
CA GLY A 533 48.39 -20.69 12.99
C GLY A 533 48.81 -21.62 11.85
N ASN A 534 49.30 -21.03 10.80
CA ASN A 534 50.09 -21.68 9.77
C ASN A 534 51.30 -22.34 10.48
N SER A 535 51.23 -23.65 10.69
CA SER A 535 52.43 -24.46 10.85
C SER A 535 52.80 -24.97 9.47
N ASP A 536 53.71 -24.21 8.91
CA ASP A 536 54.58 -24.59 7.82
C ASP A 536 55.37 -25.84 8.22
N SER A 537 55.17 -26.95 7.55
CA SER A 537 56.12 -28.03 7.48
C SER A 537 55.94 -28.76 6.16
N GLY A 538 56.87 -28.48 5.27
CA GLY A 538 57.04 -29.16 4.01
C GLY A 538 57.48 -30.60 4.18
N MET A 539 57.27 -31.36 3.12
CA MET A 539 57.92 -32.51 2.48
C MET A 539 56.83 -33.23 1.72
N GLY A 540 56.87 -33.38 0.41
CA GLY A 540 57.91 -33.91 -0.42
C GLY A 540 57.43 -35.22 -1.04
N ALA A 541 57.47 -35.29 -2.35
CA ALA A 541 57.46 -36.51 -3.19
C ALA A 541 56.11 -37.25 -3.41
N GLY A 542 55.51 -37.18 -4.63
CA GLY A 542 55.92 -38.13 -5.67
C GLY A 542 54.82 -39.07 -6.10
N MET A 543 54.67 -39.25 -7.40
CA MET A 543 54.10 -40.37 -8.17
C MET A 543 52.58 -40.31 -8.50
N GLU A 544 52.25 -39.95 -9.76
CA GLU A 544 52.06 -40.84 -10.92
C GLU A 544 50.96 -41.91 -10.76
N GLY A 545 49.99 -41.85 -11.66
CA GLY A 545 49.50 -43.04 -12.27
C GLY A 545 48.01 -43.22 -12.38
N MET A 546 47.51 -43.01 -13.57
CA MET A 546 46.58 -43.91 -14.34
C MET A 546 45.16 -44.19 -13.78
N TYR A 547 44.29 -43.84 -14.46
CA TYR A 547 43.20 -44.27 -15.37
C TYR A 547 42.05 -43.28 -15.37
#